data_5e851a86931acf35ec197a85c45ce71e
#
_entry.id   5e851a86931acf35ec197a85c45ce71e
#
_cell.length_a   1.000
_cell.length_b   1.000
_cell.length_c   1.000
_cell.angle_alpha   90.00
_cell.angle_beta   90.00
_cell.angle_gamma   90.00
#
_symmetry.space_group_name_H-M   'P 1'
#
loop_
_entity.id
_entity.type
_entity.pdbx_description
1 polymer ?
#
loop_
_entity_poly.entity_id
_entity_poly.type
_entity_poly.pdbx_seq_one_letter_code
_entity_poly.pdbx_strand_id
1 'polypeptide(L)'
;MKGTRAILAAALLTGLPLAAHSQGTRAPADAFLYIIWPPDGATVKGAFWCRFGLRGMGVTQAGSNAPNAGHHHLLIDVDEPLDPNEPIPQDKTHLHFGAGQTEAHIDLPPGKHTLQLVLGDAKHFPFNPPLVSKKITIMVK
;
A
#
# COMPACT_ATOMS: atom_id res chain seq x y z
N MET A 1 -34.34 57.87 -32.79
CA MET A 1 -33.89 57.19 -31.57
C MET A 1 -33.59 55.76 -31.93
N LYS A 2 -32.29 55.39 -32.01
CA LYS A 2 -31.84 54.03 -32.37
C LYS A 2 -31.32 53.37 -31.08
N GLY A 3 -32.05 52.40 -30.55
CA GLY A 3 -31.65 51.65 -29.34
C GLY A 3 -30.67 50.51 -29.67
N THR A 4 -29.48 50.61 -29.17
CA THR A 4 -28.41 49.59 -29.26
C THR A 4 -28.67 48.51 -28.20
N ARG A 5 -28.98 47.28 -28.63
CA ARG A 5 -29.09 46.13 -27.73
C ARG A 5 -27.69 45.52 -27.52
N ALA A 6 -27.19 45.58 -26.29
CA ALA A 6 -25.98 44.90 -25.88
C ALA A 6 -26.31 43.41 -25.65
N ILE A 7 -25.60 42.55 -26.37
CA ILE A 7 -25.66 41.08 -26.18
C ILE A 7 -24.58 40.73 -25.15
N LEU A 8 -25.00 40.31 -23.95
CA LEU A 8 -24.10 39.74 -22.96
C LEU A 8 -23.77 38.28 -23.36
N ALA A 9 -22.55 38.04 -23.76
CA ALA A 9 -22.05 36.69 -23.98
C ALA A 9 -21.62 36.10 -22.61
N ALA A 10 -22.37 35.11 -22.15
CA ALA A 10 -21.98 34.33 -20.96
C ALA A 10 -20.94 33.30 -21.38
N ALA A 11 -19.71 33.47 -20.91
CA ALA A 11 -18.66 32.48 -21.07
C ALA A 11 -18.89 31.31 -20.08
N LEU A 12 -19.27 30.13 -20.57
CA LEU A 12 -19.27 28.91 -19.80
C LEU A 12 -17.80 28.47 -19.59
N LEU A 13 -17.30 28.64 -18.39
CA LEU A 13 -16.05 27.94 -17.96
C LEU A 13 -16.38 26.45 -17.75
N THR A 14 -16.07 25.63 -18.73
CA THR A 14 -16.03 24.16 -18.54
C THR A 14 -14.80 23.79 -17.74
N GLY A 15 -14.96 23.64 -16.44
CA GLY A 15 -13.92 23.11 -15.58
C GLY A 15 -13.63 21.67 -15.98
N LEU A 16 -12.44 21.43 -16.56
CA LEU A 16 -11.90 20.07 -16.74
C LEU A 16 -11.69 19.45 -15.34
N PRO A 17 -12.14 18.19 -15.13
CA PRO A 17 -11.85 17.53 -13.87
C PRO A 17 -10.33 17.40 -13.72
N LEU A 18 -9.75 17.96 -12.65
CA LEU A 18 -8.39 17.64 -12.25
C LEU A 18 -8.37 16.14 -11.95
N ALA A 19 -7.62 15.38 -12.76
CA ALA A 19 -7.33 13.99 -12.42
C ALA A 19 -6.59 13.97 -11.09
N ALA A 20 -7.17 13.32 -10.08
CA ALA A 20 -6.50 13.10 -8.81
C ALA A 20 -5.24 12.26 -9.09
N HIS A 21 -4.06 12.88 -8.96
CA HIS A 21 -2.80 12.17 -9.09
C HIS A 21 -2.52 11.44 -7.78
N SER A 22 -2.32 10.14 -7.84
CA SER A 22 -1.85 9.35 -6.71
C SER A 22 -0.56 9.95 -6.14
N GLN A 23 -0.47 10.07 -4.82
CA GLN A 23 0.69 10.61 -4.11
C GLN A 23 1.86 9.62 -4.11
N GLY A 24 1.60 8.34 -4.38
CA GLY A 24 2.59 7.26 -4.32
C GLY A 24 3.64 7.31 -5.44
N THR A 25 4.85 6.88 -5.12
CA THR A 25 5.96 6.72 -6.05
C THR A 25 5.66 5.59 -7.04
N ARG A 26 6.14 5.71 -8.29
CA ARG A 26 5.96 4.65 -9.28
C ARG A 26 6.92 3.49 -9.05
N ALA A 27 6.38 2.27 -8.96
CA ALA A 27 7.19 1.05 -8.91
C ALA A 27 7.66 0.61 -10.32
N PRO A 28 8.83 -0.06 -10.43
CA PRO A 28 9.21 -0.78 -11.65
C PRO A 28 8.14 -1.80 -12.05
N ALA A 29 7.98 -2.01 -13.38
CA ALA A 29 6.93 -2.89 -13.90
C ALA A 29 7.11 -4.37 -13.53
N ASP A 30 8.34 -4.79 -13.24
CA ASP A 30 8.70 -6.15 -12.81
C ASP A 30 8.78 -6.31 -11.28
N ALA A 31 8.43 -5.25 -10.53
CA ALA A 31 8.36 -5.33 -9.08
C ALA A 31 7.29 -6.31 -8.62
N PHE A 32 7.65 -7.17 -7.66
CA PHE A 32 6.76 -8.21 -7.17
C PHE A 32 6.96 -8.43 -5.66
N LEU A 33 5.87 -8.31 -4.90
CA LEU A 33 5.83 -8.45 -3.45
C LEU A 33 5.12 -9.76 -3.08
N TYR A 34 5.65 -10.54 -2.14
CA TYR A 34 5.08 -11.81 -1.73
C TYR A 34 5.46 -12.18 -0.29
N ILE A 35 4.65 -13.04 0.33
CA ILE A 35 4.97 -13.65 1.63
C ILE A 35 5.76 -14.93 1.34
N ILE A 36 6.98 -15.03 1.88
CA ILE A 36 7.83 -16.22 1.79
C ILE A 36 7.32 -17.30 2.76
N TRP A 37 6.96 -16.89 3.98
CA TRP A 37 6.46 -17.73 5.05
C TRP A 37 5.52 -16.91 5.95
N PRO A 38 4.40 -17.45 6.42
CA PRO A 38 3.86 -18.79 6.13
C PRO A 38 3.25 -18.86 4.72
N PRO A 39 3.11 -20.08 4.14
CA PRO A 39 2.36 -20.24 2.89
C PRO A 39 0.85 -20.11 3.11
N ASP A 40 0.12 -19.83 2.03
CA ASP A 40 -1.34 -19.79 2.06
C ASP A 40 -1.93 -21.14 2.52
N GLY A 41 -2.88 -21.08 3.46
CA GLY A 41 -3.51 -22.25 4.08
C GLY A 41 -2.69 -22.88 5.22
N ALA A 42 -1.58 -22.28 5.62
CA ALA A 42 -0.74 -22.83 6.70
C ALA A 42 -1.47 -22.86 8.05
N THR A 43 -1.13 -23.84 8.87
CA THR A 43 -1.41 -23.85 10.30
C THR A 43 -0.10 -23.58 11.06
N VAL A 44 -0.09 -22.55 11.90
CA VAL A 44 1.02 -22.18 12.77
C VAL A 44 0.65 -22.37 14.23
N LYS A 45 1.62 -22.55 15.11
CA LYS A 45 1.39 -22.74 16.55
C LYS A 45 1.95 -21.54 17.29
N GLY A 46 1.10 -20.80 18.03
CA GLY A 46 1.50 -19.61 18.77
C GLY A 46 2.13 -18.55 17.88
N ALA A 47 3.04 -17.77 18.44
CA ALA A 47 3.77 -16.77 17.70
C ALA A 47 4.72 -17.39 16.66
N PHE A 48 4.83 -16.76 15.48
CA PHE A 48 5.57 -17.30 14.34
C PHE A 48 6.36 -16.20 13.60
N TRP A 49 7.41 -16.61 12.88
CA TRP A 49 8.10 -15.71 11.97
C TRP A 49 7.29 -15.54 10.69
N CYS A 50 7.05 -14.28 10.28
CA CYS A 50 6.55 -13.96 8.96
C CYS A 50 7.70 -13.38 8.14
N ARG A 51 7.96 -13.95 6.95
CA ARG A 51 9.07 -13.58 6.08
C ARG A 51 8.57 -12.95 4.80
N PHE A 52 9.17 -11.82 4.44
CA PHE A 52 8.73 -10.96 3.36
C PHE A 52 9.66 -11.07 2.16
N GLY A 53 9.09 -11.18 0.97
CA GLY A 53 9.82 -11.28 -0.28
C GLY A 53 9.52 -10.09 -1.20
N LEU A 54 10.58 -9.54 -1.81
CA LEU A 54 10.49 -8.46 -2.77
C LEU A 54 11.44 -8.75 -3.94
N ARG A 55 10.93 -8.62 -5.18
CA ARG A 55 11.74 -8.69 -6.40
C ARG A 55 11.61 -7.39 -7.19
N GLY A 56 12.64 -7.08 -7.99
CA GLY A 56 12.67 -5.92 -8.89
C GLY A 56 12.85 -4.58 -8.16
N MET A 57 12.94 -4.59 -6.82
CA MET A 57 13.16 -3.41 -5.99
C MET A 57 14.03 -3.76 -4.77
N GLY A 58 14.59 -2.72 -4.15
CA GLY A 58 15.30 -2.80 -2.87
C GLY A 58 14.38 -2.59 -1.67
N VAL A 59 14.77 -3.18 -0.54
CA VAL A 59 14.19 -2.84 0.77
C VAL A 59 15.03 -1.74 1.40
N THR A 60 14.39 -0.72 1.97
CA THR A 60 15.07 0.42 2.59
C THR A 60 14.36 0.86 3.86
N GLN A 61 14.96 1.79 4.59
CA GLN A 61 14.32 2.43 5.74
C GLN A 61 13.24 3.41 5.29
N ALA A 62 12.20 3.57 6.09
CA ALA A 62 11.22 4.65 5.93
C ALA A 62 11.91 6.01 5.92
N GLY A 63 11.42 6.94 5.10
CA GLY A 63 12.05 8.25 4.90
C GLY A 63 13.25 8.27 3.94
N SER A 64 13.73 7.11 3.48
CA SER A 64 14.80 7.04 2.48
C SER A 64 14.24 7.31 1.08
N ASN A 65 14.91 8.21 0.35
CA ASN A 65 14.60 8.50 -1.06
C ASN A 65 15.44 7.65 -2.04
N ALA A 66 15.91 6.46 -1.61
CA ALA A 66 16.63 5.55 -2.50
C ALA A 66 15.74 5.16 -3.68
N PRO A 67 16.25 5.23 -4.92
CA PRO A 67 15.45 4.92 -6.11
C PRO A 67 15.10 3.44 -6.12
N ASN A 68 13.90 3.11 -6.60
CA ASN A 68 13.40 1.73 -6.71
C ASN A 68 13.52 0.96 -5.39
N ALA A 69 13.20 1.59 -4.28
CA ALA A 69 13.25 0.98 -2.95
C ALA A 69 12.05 1.45 -2.11
N GLY A 70 11.65 0.60 -1.16
CA GLY A 70 10.57 0.87 -0.24
C GLY A 70 10.70 0.04 1.03
N HIS A 71 9.74 0.15 1.93
CA HIS A 71 9.71 -0.62 3.17
C HIS A 71 8.38 -1.36 3.33
N HIS A 72 8.44 -2.47 4.04
CA HIS A 72 7.29 -3.36 4.19
C HIS A 72 6.27 -2.84 5.21
N HIS A 73 4.99 -3.08 4.90
CA HIS A 73 3.88 -3.07 5.83
C HIS A 73 3.19 -4.44 5.75
N LEU A 74 2.67 -4.94 6.87
CA LEU A 74 1.87 -6.16 6.93
C LEU A 74 0.46 -5.83 7.40
N LEU A 75 -0.52 -6.14 6.56
CA LEU A 75 -1.93 -6.02 6.86
C LEU A 75 -2.43 -7.35 7.44
N ILE A 76 -3.09 -7.29 8.59
CA ILE A 76 -3.63 -8.43 9.32
C ILE A 76 -5.13 -8.25 9.44
N ASP A 77 -5.91 -9.17 8.87
CA ASP A 77 -7.39 -9.16 8.90
C ASP A 77 -8.00 -7.85 8.33
N VAL A 78 -7.34 -7.27 7.34
CA VAL A 78 -7.81 -6.07 6.65
C VAL A 78 -8.50 -6.47 5.35
N ASP A 79 -9.77 -6.13 5.20
CA ASP A 79 -10.56 -6.40 3.99
C ASP A 79 -10.71 -5.16 3.12
N GLU A 80 -10.65 -3.97 3.71
CA GLU A 80 -10.76 -2.71 2.98
C GLU A 80 -9.53 -2.47 2.10
N PRO A 81 -9.72 -2.02 0.84
CA PRO A 81 -8.61 -1.62 0.00
C PRO A 81 -7.92 -0.37 0.56
N LEU A 82 -6.60 -0.29 0.40
CA LEU A 82 -5.86 0.92 0.76
C LEU A 82 -6.22 2.07 -0.17
N ASP A 83 -6.37 3.28 0.39
CA ASP A 83 -6.46 4.50 -0.41
C ASP A 83 -5.06 4.84 -0.97
N PRO A 84 -4.89 4.89 -2.30
CA PRO A 84 -3.60 5.23 -2.90
C PRO A 84 -3.17 6.69 -2.69
N ASN A 85 -4.07 7.53 -2.17
CA ASN A 85 -3.82 8.95 -1.93
C ASN A 85 -3.57 9.28 -0.45
N GLU A 86 -3.60 8.27 0.42
CA GLU A 86 -3.34 8.41 1.84
C GLU A 86 -2.15 7.55 2.27
N PRO A 87 -1.38 7.98 3.28
CA PRO A 87 -0.34 7.15 3.86
C PRO A 87 -0.93 5.86 4.42
N ILE A 88 -0.20 4.75 4.28
CA ILE A 88 -0.57 3.46 4.86
C ILE A 88 -0.72 3.64 6.37
N PRO A 89 -1.87 3.26 6.96
CA PRO A 89 -2.07 3.36 8.41
C PRO A 89 -1.00 2.58 9.20
N GLN A 90 -0.82 2.95 10.47
CA GLN A 90 0.07 2.26 11.40
C GLN A 90 -0.70 1.99 12.69
N ASP A 91 -1.16 0.77 12.85
CA ASP A 91 -1.95 0.31 13.98
C ASP A 91 -1.77 -1.21 14.20
N LYS A 92 -2.63 -1.83 15.00
CA LYS A 92 -2.57 -3.27 15.31
C LYS A 92 -2.80 -4.18 14.10
N THR A 93 -3.48 -3.69 13.08
CA THR A 93 -3.80 -4.41 11.84
C THR A 93 -2.97 -3.97 10.64
N HIS A 94 -2.22 -2.87 10.77
CA HIS A 94 -1.33 -2.33 9.76
C HIS A 94 0.08 -2.16 10.36
N LEU A 95 0.83 -3.27 10.41
CA LEU A 95 2.16 -3.26 11.00
C LEU A 95 3.17 -2.60 10.06
N HIS A 96 4.01 -1.74 10.63
CA HIS A 96 5.00 -0.94 9.91
C HIS A 96 6.43 -1.43 10.20
N PHE A 97 7.21 -1.67 9.15
CA PHE A 97 8.59 -2.18 9.22
C PHE A 97 9.59 -1.16 8.66
N GLY A 98 9.59 0.03 9.29
CA GLY A 98 10.33 1.20 8.82
C GLY A 98 11.85 1.16 8.98
N ALA A 99 12.41 0.14 9.60
CA ALA A 99 13.87 -0.05 9.68
C ALA A 99 14.44 -0.94 8.55
N GLY A 100 13.62 -1.28 7.55
CA GLY A 100 14.03 -2.14 6.43
C GLY A 100 14.00 -3.64 6.77
N GLN A 101 13.15 -4.03 7.72
CA GLN A 101 12.98 -5.44 8.09
C GLN A 101 12.39 -6.23 6.92
N THR A 102 12.86 -7.47 6.77
CA THR A 102 12.39 -8.44 5.78
C THR A 102 11.71 -9.65 6.44
N GLU A 103 11.63 -9.66 7.75
CA GLU A 103 10.89 -10.63 8.54
C GLU A 103 10.47 -10.03 9.89
N ALA A 104 9.45 -10.59 10.50
CA ALA A 104 8.97 -10.18 11.82
C ALA A 104 8.39 -11.36 12.59
N HIS A 105 8.52 -11.32 13.91
CA HIS A 105 7.85 -12.26 14.81
C HIS A 105 6.44 -11.74 15.07
N ILE A 106 5.43 -12.49 14.65
CA ILE A 106 4.03 -12.12 14.71
C ILE A 106 3.33 -12.98 15.76
N ASP A 107 2.62 -12.33 16.67
CA ASP A 107 1.80 -12.99 17.69
C ASP A 107 0.34 -12.63 17.46
N LEU A 108 -0.48 -13.65 17.18
CA LEU A 108 -1.91 -13.51 16.92
C LEU A 108 -2.68 -14.50 17.79
N PRO A 109 -3.90 -14.15 18.21
CA PRO A 109 -4.74 -15.08 18.95
C PRO A 109 -5.07 -16.32 18.10
N PRO A 110 -5.39 -17.46 18.74
CA PRO A 110 -5.87 -18.64 18.01
C PRO A 110 -7.07 -18.30 17.13
N GLY A 111 -7.05 -18.78 15.90
CA GLY A 111 -8.12 -18.55 14.92
C GLY A 111 -7.62 -18.42 13.50
N LYS A 112 -8.56 -18.11 12.60
CA LYS A 112 -8.30 -17.84 11.19
C LYS A 112 -7.90 -16.38 11.02
N HIS A 113 -6.79 -16.14 10.34
CA HIS A 113 -6.30 -14.78 10.03
C HIS A 113 -5.94 -14.65 8.56
N THR A 114 -6.02 -13.42 8.05
CA THR A 114 -5.50 -13.08 6.72
C THR A 114 -4.25 -12.21 6.86
N LEU A 115 -3.29 -12.41 5.97
CA LEU A 115 -2.05 -11.65 5.91
C LEU A 115 -1.85 -11.14 4.48
N GLN A 116 -1.43 -9.88 4.34
CA GLN A 116 -1.09 -9.28 3.06
C GLN A 116 0.03 -8.26 3.24
N LEU A 117 1.06 -8.31 2.40
CA LEU A 117 2.10 -7.29 2.38
C LEU A 117 1.71 -6.13 1.47
N VAL A 118 2.15 -4.93 1.86
CA VAL A 118 2.14 -3.72 1.05
C VAL A 118 3.52 -3.09 1.14
N LEU A 119 4.03 -2.57 0.04
CA LEU A 119 5.26 -1.79 0.04
C LEU A 119 4.91 -0.30 0.13
N GLY A 120 5.47 0.39 1.11
CA GLY A 120 5.38 1.83 1.30
C GLY A 120 6.60 2.55 0.73
N ASP A 121 6.37 3.73 0.16
CA ASP A 121 7.45 4.63 -0.26
C ASP A 121 8.03 5.43 0.92
N ALA A 122 8.98 6.36 0.66
CA ALA A 122 9.62 7.17 1.68
C ALA A 122 8.65 7.92 2.61
N LYS A 123 7.45 8.23 2.15
CA LYS A 123 6.41 8.97 2.87
C LYS A 123 5.27 8.08 3.37
N HIS A 124 5.44 6.75 3.30
CA HIS A 124 4.43 5.74 3.67
C HIS A 124 3.22 5.65 2.72
N PHE A 125 3.27 6.28 1.54
CA PHE A 125 2.21 6.06 0.55
C PHE A 125 2.41 4.70 -0.14
N PRO A 126 1.32 4.01 -0.50
CA PRO A 126 1.41 2.87 -1.41
C PRO A 126 2.06 3.31 -2.73
N PHE A 127 2.87 2.44 -3.34
CA PHE A 127 3.36 2.71 -4.70
C PHE A 127 2.21 2.86 -5.70
N ASN A 128 2.47 3.49 -6.84
CA ASN A 128 1.48 3.67 -7.90
C ASN A 128 1.90 2.95 -9.20
N PRO A 129 1.19 1.87 -9.63
CA PRO A 129 0.09 1.20 -8.93
C PRO A 129 0.53 0.57 -7.59
N PRO A 130 -0.39 0.32 -6.64
CA PRO A 130 -0.05 -0.27 -5.36
C PRO A 130 0.67 -1.60 -5.51
N LEU A 131 1.84 -1.72 -4.86
CA LEU A 131 2.60 -2.96 -4.84
C LEU A 131 2.18 -3.76 -3.60
N VAL A 132 1.30 -4.72 -3.82
CA VAL A 132 0.71 -5.58 -2.78
C VAL A 132 0.96 -7.05 -3.09
N SER A 133 1.12 -7.86 -2.05
CA SER A 133 1.19 -9.32 -2.21
C SER A 133 -0.18 -9.93 -2.42
N LYS A 134 -0.21 -11.22 -2.81
CA LYS A 134 -1.41 -12.04 -2.61
C LYS A 134 -1.79 -11.99 -1.13
N LYS A 135 -3.09 -11.82 -0.84
CA LYS A 135 -3.64 -12.04 0.50
C LYS A 135 -3.66 -13.55 0.76
N ILE A 136 -3.04 -13.98 1.84
CA ILE A 136 -3.03 -15.38 2.28
C ILE A 136 -3.91 -15.57 3.51
N THR A 137 -4.36 -16.78 3.73
CA THR A 137 -5.10 -17.18 4.93
C THR A 137 -4.28 -18.17 5.74
N ILE A 138 -4.22 -18.00 7.05
CA ILE A 138 -3.56 -18.92 7.97
C ILE A 138 -4.49 -19.30 9.12
N MET A 139 -4.17 -20.40 9.80
CA MET A 139 -4.79 -20.83 11.04
C MET A 139 -3.77 -20.81 12.17
N VAL A 140 -4.02 -20.03 13.22
CA VAL A 140 -3.21 -20.03 14.46
C VAL A 140 -3.84 -20.96 15.47
N LYS A 141 -3.02 -21.84 16.12
CA LYS A 141 -3.44 -22.82 17.16
C LYS A 141 -2.64 -22.63 18.44
#